data_6346257211d6d04b3bc5eb1d981360d8
#
_entry.id   6346257211d6d04b3bc5eb1d981360d8
#
_cell.length_a   1.000
_cell.length_b   1.000
_cell.length_c   1.000
_cell.angle_alpha   90.00
_cell.angle_beta   90.00
_cell.angle_gamma   90.00
#
_symmetry.space_group_name_H-M   'P 1'
#
loop_
_entity.id
_entity.type
_entity.pdbx_description
1 polymer ?
#
loop_
_entity_poly.entity_id
_entity_poly.type
_entity_poly.pdbx_seq_one_letter_code
_entity_poly.pdbx_strand_id
1 'polypeptide(L)'
;MATNAKGGRPPKILNVPIGLKATGQRKEFDSLGTVMVPANRYWGAQTQRSLIHFDIGNDRMPHEVYHAYGYVKKAAAIVNTRHGRLPAWKGKLIERVCDEVITGQLDEDFPLYVWQTGSGTQSNMNVNEVVSNRCIQLVGGKLGTQEPVHPNDHVNMGQSSNDTFPTAMHIAAYTMAVQKTIPAMKRLQKALAKKSRQWDGVVKIGRTHLEDATPLTVGQEWSGYAAALEDAILEVEHATNGLLRLAMGGTAVGTGLNSPAGFGDEVAKVITTLTGYPFKTADNKFAAQGTLDRMVRAHAGLKTAAPANEVGRAGSPTRASRPT
;
A
#
# COMPACT_ATOMS: atom_id res chain seq x y z
N MET A 1 -19.16 -17.96 24.22
CA MET A 1 -19.23 -19.44 24.22
C MET A 1 -18.33 -19.94 23.08
N ALA A 2 -17.27 -20.63 23.40
CA ALA A 2 -16.33 -21.16 22.41
C ALA A 2 -16.94 -22.43 21.81
N THR A 3 -17.37 -22.38 20.56
CA THR A 3 -17.80 -23.55 19.81
C THR A 3 -16.54 -24.35 19.41
N ASN A 4 -16.40 -25.52 20.00
CA ASN A 4 -15.43 -26.56 19.67
C ASN A 4 -15.33 -26.74 18.13
N ALA A 5 -14.24 -26.33 17.53
CA ALA A 5 -13.85 -26.72 16.19
C ALA A 5 -13.58 -28.24 16.22
N LYS A 6 -14.47 -29.05 15.67
CA LYS A 6 -14.24 -30.49 15.42
C LYS A 6 -12.92 -30.64 14.68
N GLY A 7 -11.97 -31.28 15.33
CA GLY A 7 -10.62 -31.54 14.82
C GLY A 7 -10.61 -32.51 13.65
N GLY A 8 -11.03 -32.05 12.48
CA GLY A 8 -10.81 -32.77 11.24
C GLY A 8 -9.33 -32.69 10.82
N ARG A 9 -8.83 -33.76 10.21
CA ARG A 9 -7.47 -33.79 9.65
C ARG A 9 -7.33 -32.62 8.66
N PRO A 10 -6.22 -31.81 8.70
CA PRO A 10 -6.04 -30.70 7.76
C PRO A 10 -6.14 -31.23 6.31
N PRO A 11 -6.82 -30.49 5.42
CA PRO A 11 -6.92 -30.89 4.03
C PRO A 11 -5.54 -30.90 3.37
N LYS A 12 -5.38 -31.75 2.35
CA LYS A 12 -4.15 -31.77 1.54
C LYS A 12 -4.06 -30.45 0.76
N ILE A 13 -2.96 -29.73 0.94
CA ILE A 13 -2.68 -28.53 0.15
C ILE A 13 -2.16 -28.97 -1.23
N LEU A 14 -2.85 -28.53 -2.27
CA LEU A 14 -2.52 -28.83 -3.66
C LEU A 14 -1.50 -27.82 -4.19
N ASN A 15 -0.72 -28.25 -5.16
CA ASN A 15 0.15 -27.35 -5.92
C ASN A 15 -0.50 -27.05 -7.28
N VAL A 16 -1.50 -26.14 -7.27
CA VAL A 16 -2.20 -25.72 -8.49
C VAL A 16 -1.75 -24.33 -8.91
N PRO A 17 -1.55 -24.08 -10.21
CA PRO A 17 -1.16 -22.77 -10.71
C PRO A 17 -2.24 -21.71 -10.36
N ILE A 18 -1.84 -20.45 -10.37
CA ILE A 18 -2.77 -19.32 -10.30
C ILE A 18 -3.58 -19.29 -11.60
N GLY A 19 -4.83 -18.91 -11.48
CA GLY A 19 -5.79 -18.83 -12.58
C GLY A 19 -6.91 -19.85 -12.44
N LEU A 20 -8.03 -19.50 -13.05
CA LEU A 20 -9.26 -20.28 -13.06
C LEU A 20 -9.71 -20.52 -14.50
N LYS A 21 -9.83 -21.78 -14.90
CA LYS A 21 -10.27 -22.17 -16.24
C LYS A 21 -11.81 -22.08 -16.41
N ALA A 22 -12.52 -21.62 -15.39
CA ALA A 22 -13.97 -21.47 -15.43
C ALA A 22 -14.40 -20.33 -16.35
N THR A 23 -15.52 -20.51 -17.05
CA THR A 23 -16.14 -19.49 -17.92
C THR A 23 -17.52 -19.11 -17.37
N GLY A 24 -18.02 -17.93 -17.80
CA GLY A 24 -19.31 -17.43 -17.36
C GLY A 24 -19.25 -16.80 -15.96
N GLN A 25 -20.29 -17.01 -15.18
CA GLN A 25 -20.46 -16.40 -13.86
C GLN A 25 -20.75 -17.47 -12.79
N ARG A 26 -20.35 -17.19 -11.55
CA ARG A 26 -20.74 -17.96 -10.37
C ARG A 26 -21.55 -17.09 -9.41
N LYS A 27 -22.43 -17.74 -8.65
CA LYS A 27 -23.15 -17.07 -7.57
C LYS A 27 -22.26 -16.96 -6.33
N GLU A 28 -22.18 -15.77 -5.78
CA GLU A 28 -21.63 -15.52 -4.45
C GLU A 28 -22.67 -14.76 -3.61
N PHE A 29 -22.46 -14.71 -2.31
CA PHE A 29 -23.40 -14.07 -1.41
C PHE A 29 -22.65 -13.30 -0.30
N ASP A 30 -23.29 -12.26 0.17
CA ASP A 30 -22.91 -11.50 1.36
C ASP A 30 -24.16 -11.10 2.15
N SER A 31 -24.02 -10.25 3.15
CA SER A 31 -25.15 -9.76 3.98
C SER A 31 -26.22 -9.00 3.17
N LEU A 32 -25.92 -8.54 1.97
CA LEU A 32 -26.83 -7.82 1.08
C LEU A 32 -27.53 -8.77 0.07
N GLY A 33 -27.22 -10.06 0.11
CA GLY A 33 -27.81 -11.08 -0.75
C GLY A 33 -26.90 -11.61 -1.83
N THR A 34 -27.46 -12.20 -2.87
CA THR A 34 -26.73 -12.85 -3.96
C THR A 34 -26.27 -11.85 -5.01
N VAL A 35 -25.07 -12.07 -5.53
CA VAL A 35 -24.53 -11.35 -6.67
C VAL A 35 -23.80 -12.33 -7.62
N MET A 36 -23.80 -12.02 -8.91
CA MET A 36 -23.09 -12.81 -9.93
C MET A 36 -21.69 -12.25 -10.09
N VAL A 37 -20.68 -13.12 -9.99
CA VAL A 37 -19.24 -12.79 -10.09
C VAL A 37 -18.64 -13.55 -11.26
N PRO A 38 -17.72 -12.98 -12.05
CA PRO A 38 -17.03 -13.71 -13.11
C PRO A 38 -16.38 -14.99 -12.56
N ALA A 39 -16.66 -16.13 -13.18
CA ALA A 39 -16.22 -17.43 -12.67
C ALA A 39 -14.70 -17.62 -12.71
N ASN A 40 -14.01 -16.86 -13.56
CA ASN A 40 -12.56 -16.90 -13.74
C ASN A 40 -11.78 -15.91 -12.85
N ARG A 41 -12.42 -15.29 -11.85
CA ARG A 41 -11.80 -14.34 -10.92
C ARG A 41 -11.86 -14.82 -9.49
N TYR A 42 -10.85 -14.46 -8.68
CA TYR A 42 -10.82 -14.83 -7.26
C TYR A 42 -11.62 -13.88 -6.36
N TRP A 43 -11.94 -12.66 -6.81
CA TRP A 43 -12.75 -11.77 -5.99
C TRP A 43 -14.17 -12.31 -5.76
N GLY A 44 -14.85 -11.79 -4.76
CA GLY A 44 -16.16 -12.26 -4.32
C GLY A 44 -17.26 -11.21 -4.45
N ALA A 45 -18.32 -11.41 -3.62
CA ALA A 45 -19.55 -10.63 -3.67
C ALA A 45 -19.33 -9.14 -3.41
N GLN A 46 -18.56 -8.78 -2.38
CA GLN A 46 -18.38 -7.39 -1.99
C GLN A 46 -17.55 -6.61 -3.01
N THR A 47 -16.52 -7.21 -3.57
CA THR A 47 -15.75 -6.61 -4.68
C THR A 47 -16.64 -6.39 -5.90
N GLN A 48 -17.46 -7.37 -6.26
CA GLN A 48 -18.37 -7.24 -7.40
C GLN A 48 -19.40 -6.13 -7.19
N ARG A 49 -19.93 -5.98 -5.98
CA ARG A 49 -20.83 -4.85 -5.64
C ARG A 49 -20.11 -3.51 -5.74
N SER A 50 -18.86 -3.45 -5.30
CA SER A 50 -18.05 -2.24 -5.44
C SER A 50 -17.88 -1.82 -6.90
N LEU A 51 -17.61 -2.76 -7.80
CA LEU A 51 -17.52 -2.51 -9.24
C LEU A 51 -18.83 -1.99 -9.85
N ILE A 52 -19.98 -2.39 -9.27
CA ILE A 52 -21.31 -1.94 -9.73
C ILE A 52 -21.65 -0.55 -9.16
N HIS A 53 -21.37 -0.31 -7.87
CA HIS A 53 -21.82 0.90 -7.18
C HIS A 53 -20.82 2.06 -7.24
N PHE A 54 -19.53 1.77 -7.43
CA PHE A 54 -18.44 2.74 -7.46
C PHE A 54 -17.71 2.73 -8.82
N ASP A 55 -18.46 2.61 -9.90
CA ASP A 55 -17.97 2.77 -11.27
C ASP A 55 -17.78 4.28 -11.57
N ILE A 56 -16.79 4.89 -10.91
CA ILE A 56 -16.54 6.32 -10.93
C ILE A 56 -15.10 6.57 -11.39
N GLY A 57 -14.96 7.22 -12.54
CA GLY A 57 -13.66 7.53 -13.13
C GLY A 57 -12.91 6.30 -13.65
N ASN A 58 -11.64 6.48 -13.99
CA ASN A 58 -10.80 5.42 -14.57
C ASN A 58 -9.59 5.08 -13.70
N ASP A 59 -9.38 5.83 -12.62
CA ASP A 59 -8.22 5.65 -11.75
C ASP A 59 -8.43 4.40 -10.88
N ARG A 60 -7.52 3.44 -11.03
CA ARG A 60 -7.51 2.21 -10.22
C ARG A 60 -6.72 2.42 -8.95
N MET A 61 -7.11 1.70 -7.90
CA MET A 61 -6.31 1.62 -6.67
C MET A 61 -4.92 1.08 -7.02
N PRO A 62 -3.84 1.77 -6.62
CA PRO A 62 -2.48 1.31 -6.92
C PRO A 62 -2.21 -0.11 -6.41
N HIS A 63 -1.59 -0.94 -7.24
CA HIS A 63 -1.25 -2.33 -6.87
C HIS A 63 -0.36 -2.40 -5.63
N GLU A 64 0.51 -1.41 -5.42
CA GLU A 64 1.35 -1.31 -4.24
C GLU A 64 0.56 -1.30 -2.93
N VAL A 65 -0.69 -0.78 -2.94
CA VAL A 65 -1.59 -0.83 -1.78
C VAL A 65 -2.04 -2.27 -1.52
N TYR A 66 -2.35 -3.03 -2.56
CA TYR A 66 -2.72 -4.44 -2.44
C TYR A 66 -1.53 -5.31 -2.02
N HIS A 67 -0.34 -5.06 -2.58
CA HIS A 67 0.89 -5.73 -2.12
C HIS A 67 1.15 -5.45 -0.63
N ALA A 68 0.92 -4.21 -0.18
CA ALA A 68 1.00 -3.84 1.23
C ALA A 68 -0.05 -4.56 2.10
N TYR A 69 -1.27 -4.74 1.60
CA TYR A 69 -2.27 -5.57 2.25
C TYR A 69 -1.80 -7.03 2.41
N GLY A 70 -1.07 -7.57 1.44
CA GLY A 70 -0.44 -8.89 1.55
C GLY A 70 0.41 -9.01 2.82
N TYR A 71 1.26 -8.01 3.10
CA TYR A 71 2.03 -7.96 4.37
C TYR A 71 1.14 -7.88 5.61
N VAL A 72 0.09 -7.04 5.57
CA VAL A 72 -0.85 -6.88 6.69
C VAL A 72 -1.56 -8.19 7.00
N LYS A 73 -2.13 -8.84 5.98
CA LYS A 73 -2.89 -10.09 6.14
C LYS A 73 -1.98 -11.24 6.56
N LYS A 74 -0.79 -11.35 5.99
CA LYS A 74 0.22 -12.33 6.38
C LYS A 74 0.61 -12.16 7.85
N ALA A 75 0.94 -10.96 8.26
CA ALA A 75 1.33 -10.68 9.64
C ALA A 75 0.20 -10.97 10.63
N ALA A 76 -1.04 -10.58 10.30
CA ALA A 76 -2.20 -10.86 11.12
C ALA A 76 -2.47 -12.38 11.24
N ALA A 77 -2.33 -13.14 10.15
CA ALA A 77 -2.48 -14.60 10.16
C ALA A 77 -1.41 -15.27 11.06
N ILE A 78 -0.15 -14.84 10.96
CA ILE A 78 0.95 -15.33 11.82
C ILE A 78 0.64 -15.07 13.29
N VAL A 79 0.24 -13.85 13.65
CA VAL A 79 -0.05 -13.48 15.03
C VAL A 79 -1.27 -14.24 15.56
N ASN A 80 -2.38 -14.31 14.81
CA ASN A 80 -3.57 -15.06 15.21
C ASN A 80 -3.29 -16.57 15.38
N THR A 81 -2.39 -17.12 14.55
CA THR A 81 -1.95 -18.53 14.68
C THR A 81 -1.14 -18.72 15.95
N ARG A 82 -0.19 -17.83 16.28
CA ARG A 82 0.59 -17.88 17.52
C ARG A 82 -0.28 -17.83 18.77
N HIS A 83 -1.35 -17.05 18.73
CA HIS A 83 -2.33 -16.96 19.82
C HIS A 83 -3.36 -18.11 19.83
N GLY A 84 -3.25 -19.10 18.95
CA GLY A 84 -4.18 -20.23 18.86
C GLY A 84 -5.60 -19.87 18.39
N ARG A 85 -5.82 -18.64 17.91
CA ARG A 85 -7.12 -18.17 17.40
C ARG A 85 -7.41 -18.68 15.98
N LEU A 86 -6.37 -18.82 15.18
CA LEU A 86 -6.42 -19.35 13.82
C LEU A 86 -5.73 -20.72 13.78
N PRO A 87 -6.40 -21.79 13.30
CA PRO A 87 -5.75 -23.08 13.13
C PRO A 87 -4.49 -23.00 12.29
N ALA A 88 -3.39 -23.63 12.73
CA ALA A 88 -2.07 -23.49 12.13
C ALA A 88 -2.03 -23.78 10.63
N TRP A 89 -2.80 -24.76 10.14
CA TRP A 89 -2.85 -25.08 8.71
C TRP A 89 -3.55 -23.99 7.89
N LYS A 90 -4.58 -23.32 8.45
CA LYS A 90 -5.23 -22.15 7.80
C LYS A 90 -4.29 -20.96 7.77
N GLY A 91 -3.57 -20.70 8.87
CA GLY A 91 -2.55 -19.67 8.94
C GLY A 91 -1.49 -19.84 7.83
N LYS A 92 -0.90 -21.02 7.73
CA LYS A 92 0.10 -21.34 6.68
C LYS A 92 -0.46 -21.21 5.27
N LEU A 93 -1.73 -21.54 5.05
CA LEU A 93 -2.37 -21.40 3.76
C LEU A 93 -2.58 -19.93 3.40
N ILE A 94 -3.05 -19.11 4.35
CA ILE A 94 -3.21 -17.66 4.17
C ILE A 94 -1.84 -17.01 3.94
N GLU A 95 -0.80 -17.37 4.71
CA GLU A 95 0.57 -16.85 4.53
C GLU A 95 1.07 -17.10 3.11
N ARG A 96 0.91 -18.33 2.59
CA ARG A 96 1.29 -18.69 1.21
C ARG A 96 0.59 -17.80 0.18
N VAL A 97 -0.73 -17.62 0.30
CA VAL A 97 -1.49 -16.80 -0.65
C VAL A 97 -1.14 -15.32 -0.52
N CYS A 98 -0.86 -14.84 0.70
CA CYS A 98 -0.36 -13.49 0.89
C CYS A 98 0.99 -13.24 0.19
N ASP A 99 1.86 -14.26 0.10
CA ASP A 99 3.10 -14.15 -0.69
C ASP A 99 2.81 -14.01 -2.20
N GLU A 100 1.76 -14.70 -2.71
CA GLU A 100 1.30 -14.52 -4.08
C GLU A 100 0.78 -13.08 -4.32
N VAL A 101 0.09 -12.48 -3.33
CA VAL A 101 -0.35 -11.07 -3.36
C VAL A 101 0.85 -10.11 -3.32
N ILE A 102 1.78 -10.28 -2.37
CA ILE A 102 2.97 -9.43 -2.19
C ILE A 102 3.82 -9.38 -3.47
N THR A 103 3.92 -10.49 -4.17
CA THR A 103 4.72 -10.61 -5.40
C THR A 103 3.98 -10.23 -6.68
N GLY A 104 2.74 -9.73 -6.57
CA GLY A 104 1.93 -9.24 -7.69
C GLY A 104 1.34 -10.34 -8.59
N GLN A 105 1.40 -11.60 -8.17
CA GLN A 105 0.89 -12.72 -8.99
C GLN A 105 -0.64 -12.75 -9.09
N LEU A 106 -1.34 -12.00 -8.24
CA LEU A 106 -2.80 -11.89 -8.18
C LEU A 106 -3.33 -10.49 -8.58
N ASP A 107 -2.50 -9.64 -9.19
CA ASP A 107 -2.84 -8.24 -9.50
C ASP A 107 -4.09 -8.09 -10.36
N GLU A 108 -4.34 -9.04 -11.26
CA GLU A 108 -5.54 -9.08 -12.10
C GLU A 108 -6.86 -9.22 -11.31
N ASP A 109 -6.78 -9.62 -10.04
CA ASP A 109 -7.93 -9.79 -9.16
C ASP A 109 -8.18 -8.60 -8.21
N PHE A 110 -7.48 -7.47 -8.44
CA PHE A 110 -7.64 -6.21 -7.72
C PHE A 110 -8.14 -5.08 -8.63
N PRO A 111 -9.40 -5.14 -9.10
CA PRO A 111 -9.90 -4.27 -10.15
C PRO A 111 -10.51 -2.95 -9.65
N LEU A 112 -10.49 -2.66 -8.36
CA LEU A 112 -11.28 -1.56 -7.78
C LEU A 112 -10.74 -0.18 -8.15
N TYR A 113 -11.66 0.77 -8.28
CA TYR A 113 -11.35 2.19 -8.49
C TYR A 113 -10.95 2.88 -7.18
N VAL A 114 -10.24 4.01 -7.28
CA VAL A 114 -9.87 4.83 -6.11
C VAL A 114 -11.09 5.49 -5.46
N TRP A 115 -12.12 5.81 -6.24
CA TRP A 115 -13.37 6.39 -5.78
C TRP A 115 -14.26 5.31 -5.15
N GLN A 116 -14.03 5.07 -3.88
CA GLN A 116 -14.78 4.14 -3.02
C GLN A 116 -15.00 4.80 -1.66
N THR A 117 -15.50 4.07 -0.65
CA THR A 117 -15.64 4.64 0.71
C THR A 117 -14.28 5.05 1.27
N GLY A 118 -14.22 6.15 2.00
CA GLY A 118 -12.98 6.67 2.59
C GLY A 118 -12.32 5.73 3.60
N SER A 119 -13.08 4.81 4.18
CA SER A 119 -12.58 3.75 5.06
C SER A 119 -11.81 2.64 4.34
N GLY A 120 -11.86 2.58 3.01
CA GLY A 120 -11.20 1.55 2.19
C GLY A 120 -11.79 0.15 2.39
N THR A 121 -13.03 0.05 2.83
CA THR A 121 -13.69 -1.22 3.09
C THR A 121 -13.70 -2.12 1.86
N GLN A 122 -13.96 -1.56 0.68
CA GLN A 122 -13.98 -2.31 -0.57
C GLN A 122 -12.62 -2.93 -0.89
N SER A 123 -11.53 -2.17 -0.78
CA SER A 123 -10.17 -2.69 -0.99
C SER A 123 -9.80 -3.75 0.04
N ASN A 124 -10.14 -3.56 1.32
CA ASN A 124 -9.90 -4.56 2.36
C ASN A 124 -10.66 -5.86 2.06
N MET A 125 -11.94 -5.76 1.67
CA MET A 125 -12.75 -6.93 1.34
C MET A 125 -12.28 -7.61 0.06
N ASN A 126 -11.85 -6.86 -0.93
CA ASN A 126 -11.27 -7.43 -2.15
C ASN A 126 -10.08 -8.35 -1.82
N VAL A 127 -9.15 -7.89 -0.99
CA VAL A 127 -8.02 -8.73 -0.54
C VAL A 127 -8.51 -9.95 0.25
N ASN A 128 -9.46 -9.77 1.17
CA ASN A 128 -10.00 -10.87 1.97
C ASN A 128 -10.64 -11.95 1.08
N GLU A 129 -11.43 -11.53 0.10
CA GLU A 129 -12.13 -12.43 -0.84
C GLU A 129 -11.14 -13.17 -1.76
N VAL A 130 -10.17 -12.45 -2.34
CA VAL A 130 -9.13 -13.04 -3.20
C VAL A 130 -8.30 -14.06 -2.42
N VAL A 131 -7.82 -13.70 -1.23
CA VAL A 131 -7.05 -14.61 -0.37
C VAL A 131 -7.90 -15.83 0.02
N SER A 132 -9.15 -15.63 0.43
CA SER A 132 -10.06 -16.71 0.77
C SER A 132 -10.28 -17.67 -0.39
N ASN A 133 -10.70 -17.18 -1.57
CA ASN A 133 -10.99 -18.00 -2.73
C ASN A 133 -9.74 -18.72 -3.27
N ARG A 134 -8.56 -18.08 -3.25
CA ARG A 134 -7.32 -18.75 -3.61
C ARG A 134 -6.95 -19.86 -2.61
N CYS A 135 -7.15 -19.64 -1.32
CA CYS A 135 -6.99 -20.68 -0.30
C CYS A 135 -7.94 -21.87 -0.56
N ILE A 136 -9.20 -21.59 -0.88
CA ILE A 136 -10.21 -22.61 -1.19
C ILE A 136 -9.77 -23.44 -2.42
N GLN A 137 -9.27 -22.79 -3.48
CA GLN A 137 -8.73 -23.50 -4.64
C GLN A 137 -7.55 -24.41 -4.26
N LEU A 138 -6.63 -23.94 -3.42
CA LEU A 138 -5.46 -24.70 -2.98
C LEU A 138 -5.79 -25.95 -2.16
N VAL A 139 -7.01 -26.09 -1.66
CA VAL A 139 -7.49 -27.30 -0.98
C VAL A 139 -8.53 -28.09 -1.81
N GLY A 140 -8.72 -27.71 -3.08
CA GLY A 140 -9.65 -28.37 -3.98
C GLY A 140 -11.12 -28.08 -3.69
N GLY A 141 -11.42 -27.02 -2.96
CA GLY A 141 -12.76 -26.57 -2.64
C GLY A 141 -13.45 -25.81 -3.77
N LYS A 142 -14.73 -25.55 -3.61
CA LYS A 142 -15.54 -24.76 -4.56
C LYS A 142 -15.48 -23.28 -4.17
N LEU A 143 -15.04 -22.42 -5.09
CA LEU A 143 -14.98 -20.98 -4.88
C LEU A 143 -16.37 -20.39 -4.53
N GLY A 144 -16.37 -19.34 -3.72
CA GLY A 144 -17.60 -18.68 -3.27
C GLY A 144 -18.29 -19.36 -2.09
N THR A 145 -17.81 -20.53 -1.63
CA THR A 145 -18.38 -21.22 -0.45
C THR A 145 -17.93 -20.61 0.87
N GLN A 146 -16.90 -19.80 0.87
CA GLN A 146 -16.24 -19.25 2.06
C GLN A 146 -15.67 -20.34 3.01
N GLU A 147 -15.56 -21.57 2.55
CA GLU A 147 -15.03 -22.71 3.29
C GLU A 147 -13.91 -23.41 2.52
N PRO A 148 -12.83 -23.82 3.20
CA PRO A 148 -12.63 -23.82 4.65
C PRO A 148 -12.02 -22.51 5.19
N VAL A 149 -11.70 -21.53 4.33
CA VAL A 149 -11.15 -20.21 4.74
C VAL A 149 -12.20 -19.13 4.46
N HIS A 150 -12.72 -18.52 5.51
CA HIS A 150 -13.70 -17.45 5.42
C HIS A 150 -13.01 -16.08 5.30
N PRO A 151 -13.48 -15.18 4.41
CA PRO A 151 -12.83 -13.87 4.21
C PRO A 151 -12.83 -12.99 5.46
N ASN A 152 -13.94 -12.95 6.22
CA ASN A 152 -14.02 -12.15 7.45
C ASN A 152 -13.46 -12.88 8.67
N ASP A 153 -13.89 -14.12 8.90
CA ASP A 153 -13.61 -14.81 10.16
C ASP A 153 -12.17 -15.31 10.27
N HIS A 154 -11.51 -15.56 9.14
CA HIS A 154 -10.14 -16.06 9.10
C HIS A 154 -9.14 -15.03 8.55
N VAL A 155 -9.36 -14.49 7.34
CA VAL A 155 -8.41 -13.56 6.71
C VAL A 155 -8.42 -12.19 7.41
N ASN A 156 -9.60 -11.73 7.83
CA ASN A 156 -9.77 -10.44 8.53
C ASN A 156 -9.82 -10.55 10.06
N MET A 157 -9.48 -11.69 10.63
CA MET A 157 -9.57 -11.94 12.07
C MET A 157 -8.80 -10.91 12.90
N GLY A 158 -9.48 -10.26 13.85
CA GLY A 158 -8.90 -9.24 14.72
C GLY A 158 -8.59 -7.91 14.04
N GLN A 159 -9.17 -7.65 12.88
CA GLN A 159 -8.93 -6.48 12.04
C GLN A 159 -10.23 -5.77 11.67
N SER A 160 -10.12 -4.55 11.20
CA SER A 160 -11.16 -3.77 10.51
C SER A 160 -10.56 -3.13 9.27
N SER A 161 -11.38 -2.73 8.29
CA SER A 161 -10.92 -1.87 7.20
C SER A 161 -10.38 -0.53 7.73
N ASN A 162 -10.92 -0.05 8.84
CA ASN A 162 -10.56 1.25 9.41
C ASN A 162 -9.12 1.30 9.95
N ASP A 163 -8.53 0.19 10.36
CA ASP A 163 -7.12 0.13 10.76
C ASP A 163 -6.22 -0.47 9.66
N THR A 164 -6.73 -1.42 8.86
CA THR A 164 -5.91 -2.08 7.84
C THR A 164 -5.67 -1.22 6.60
N PHE A 165 -6.64 -0.42 6.15
CA PHE A 165 -6.47 0.42 4.97
C PHE A 165 -5.43 1.52 5.16
N PRO A 166 -5.50 2.37 6.23
CA PRO A 166 -4.43 3.34 6.47
C PRO A 166 -3.07 2.66 6.74
N THR A 167 -3.06 1.47 7.34
CA THR A 167 -1.84 0.68 7.49
C THR A 167 -1.25 0.29 6.14
N ALA A 168 -2.06 -0.26 5.22
CA ALA A 168 -1.61 -0.64 3.88
C ALA A 168 -1.13 0.58 3.07
N MET A 169 -1.86 1.71 3.11
CA MET A 169 -1.42 2.95 2.47
C MET A 169 -0.05 3.42 2.98
N HIS A 170 0.17 3.40 4.30
CA HIS A 170 1.44 3.79 4.90
C HIS A 170 2.59 2.89 4.45
N ILE A 171 2.39 1.56 4.46
CA ILE A 171 3.41 0.59 4.02
C ILE A 171 3.73 0.81 2.54
N ALA A 172 2.71 0.92 1.68
CA ALA A 172 2.89 1.15 0.25
C ALA A 172 3.66 2.44 -0.04
N ALA A 173 3.20 3.57 0.52
CA ALA A 173 3.82 4.88 0.29
C ALA A 173 5.27 4.93 0.82
N TYR A 174 5.52 4.39 2.02
CA TYR A 174 6.88 4.33 2.58
C TYR A 174 7.80 3.49 1.70
N THR A 175 7.38 2.29 1.34
CA THR A 175 8.17 1.36 0.54
C THR A 175 8.51 1.96 -0.82
N MET A 176 7.54 2.57 -1.49
CA MET A 176 7.75 3.24 -2.79
C MET A 176 8.69 4.45 -2.67
N ALA A 177 8.56 5.25 -1.60
CA ALA A 177 9.46 6.37 -1.37
C ALA A 177 10.90 5.90 -1.19
N VAL A 178 11.14 4.90 -0.34
CA VAL A 178 12.49 4.43 0.01
C VAL A 178 13.13 3.59 -1.09
N GLN A 179 12.35 2.75 -1.78
CA GLN A 179 12.92 1.85 -2.80
C GLN A 179 13.05 2.49 -4.19
N LYS A 180 12.18 3.43 -4.53
CA LYS A 180 12.14 4.00 -5.90
C LYS A 180 12.39 5.50 -5.92
N THR A 181 11.61 6.30 -5.20
CA THR A 181 11.61 7.76 -5.34
C THR A 181 12.91 8.39 -4.83
N ILE A 182 13.26 8.17 -3.57
CA ILE A 182 14.47 8.75 -2.96
C ILE A 182 15.75 8.32 -3.71
N PRO A 183 15.94 7.03 -4.06
CA PRO A 183 17.09 6.63 -4.88
C PRO A 183 17.14 7.30 -6.26
N ALA A 184 15.98 7.51 -6.91
CA ALA A 184 15.92 8.21 -8.19
C ALA A 184 16.30 9.69 -8.05
N MET A 185 15.81 10.37 -7.02
CA MET A 185 16.18 11.75 -6.70
C MET A 185 17.68 11.87 -6.41
N LYS A 186 18.25 10.96 -5.62
CA LYS A 186 19.70 10.92 -5.33
C LYS A 186 20.55 10.71 -6.60
N ARG A 187 20.08 9.88 -7.54
CA ARG A 187 20.77 9.72 -8.84
C ARG A 187 20.75 11.01 -9.66
N LEU A 188 19.61 11.69 -9.70
CA LEU A 188 19.46 12.97 -10.40
C LEU A 188 20.36 14.04 -9.77
N GLN A 189 20.33 14.18 -8.45
CA GLN A 189 21.17 15.12 -7.69
C GLN A 189 22.67 14.94 -8.02
N LYS A 190 23.14 13.68 -7.99
CA LYS A 190 24.52 13.36 -8.36
C LYS A 190 24.86 13.74 -9.81
N ALA A 191 23.94 13.57 -10.74
CA ALA A 191 24.12 13.94 -12.13
C ALA A 191 24.21 15.46 -12.30
N LEU A 192 23.35 16.22 -11.62
CA LEU A 192 23.39 17.70 -11.60
C LEU A 192 24.71 18.21 -11.00
N ALA A 193 25.11 17.69 -9.85
CA ALA A 193 26.36 18.06 -9.19
C ALA A 193 27.59 17.73 -10.04
N LYS A 194 27.56 16.62 -10.80
CA LYS A 194 28.64 16.31 -11.77
C LYS A 194 28.70 17.33 -12.88
N LYS A 195 27.56 17.75 -13.44
CA LYS A 195 27.47 18.76 -14.49
C LYS A 195 27.90 20.13 -13.99
N SER A 196 27.52 20.53 -12.78
CA SER A 196 28.00 21.75 -12.13
C SER A 196 29.52 21.83 -12.14
N ARG A 197 30.19 20.77 -11.65
CA ARG A 197 31.68 20.73 -11.67
C ARG A 197 32.27 20.74 -13.07
N GLN A 198 31.64 20.08 -14.04
CA GLN A 198 32.12 20.02 -15.44
C GLN A 198 32.08 21.39 -16.11
N TRP A 199 31.14 22.24 -15.75
CA TRP A 199 30.91 23.54 -16.40
C TRP A 199 31.25 24.73 -15.51
N ASP A 200 32.07 24.50 -14.49
CA ASP A 200 32.48 25.56 -13.54
C ASP A 200 33.25 26.72 -14.21
N GLY A 201 34.03 26.42 -15.25
CA GLY A 201 34.74 27.43 -16.02
C GLY A 201 33.96 28.07 -17.19
N VAL A 202 32.70 27.66 -17.44
CA VAL A 202 31.92 28.17 -18.58
C VAL A 202 31.16 29.42 -18.17
N VAL A 203 31.64 30.60 -18.57
CA VAL A 203 30.99 31.88 -18.25
C VAL A 203 29.75 32.11 -19.08
N LYS A 204 28.71 32.62 -18.44
CA LYS A 204 27.44 33.05 -19.05
C LYS A 204 26.95 34.32 -18.40
N ILE A 205 25.99 35.00 -19.06
CA ILE A 205 25.29 36.13 -18.44
C ILE A 205 24.23 35.63 -17.45
N GLY A 206 24.17 36.23 -16.28
CA GLY A 206 23.07 36.08 -15.35
C GLY A 206 21.89 36.99 -15.75
N ARG A 207 20.67 36.63 -15.30
CA ARG A 207 19.47 37.42 -15.56
C ARG A 207 18.67 37.68 -14.28
N THR A 208 18.21 38.90 -14.15
CA THR A 208 17.25 39.33 -13.14
C THR A 208 16.15 40.12 -13.83
N HIS A 209 14.91 39.98 -13.42
CA HIS A 209 13.76 40.65 -14.06
C HIS A 209 13.67 40.42 -15.57
N LEU A 210 14.12 39.27 -16.07
CA LEU A 210 14.20 38.91 -17.49
C LEU A 210 15.20 39.72 -18.31
N GLU A 211 16.02 40.58 -17.67
CA GLU A 211 17.05 41.40 -18.26
C GLU A 211 18.45 40.87 -17.96
N ASP A 212 19.41 41.20 -18.81
CA ASP A 212 20.83 40.85 -18.59
C ASP A 212 21.37 41.55 -17.34
N ALA A 213 22.02 40.75 -16.48
CA ALA A 213 22.59 41.21 -15.21
C ALA A 213 24.09 40.92 -15.15
N THR A 214 24.61 40.45 -14.04
CA THR A 214 26.03 40.15 -13.83
C THR A 214 26.39 38.78 -14.37
N PRO A 215 27.67 38.58 -14.82
CA PRO A 215 28.16 37.26 -15.22
C PRO A 215 28.15 36.26 -14.07
N LEU A 216 27.95 34.99 -14.40
CA LEU A 216 28.16 33.83 -13.55
C LEU A 216 28.66 32.67 -14.44
N THR A 217 29.02 31.53 -13.82
CA THR A 217 29.30 30.34 -14.60
C THR A 217 28.07 29.42 -14.71
N VAL A 218 28.05 28.63 -15.78
CA VAL A 218 27.05 27.55 -15.91
C VAL A 218 27.14 26.57 -14.74
N GLY A 219 28.37 26.30 -14.27
CA GLY A 219 28.59 25.47 -13.09
C GLY A 219 27.95 26.02 -11.83
N GLN A 220 28.03 27.33 -11.58
CA GLN A 220 27.37 28.01 -10.47
C GLN A 220 25.83 27.89 -10.55
N GLU A 221 25.26 28.13 -11.74
CA GLU A 221 23.81 27.94 -11.94
C GLU A 221 23.38 26.51 -11.62
N TRP A 222 24.10 25.52 -12.15
CA TRP A 222 23.77 24.11 -11.94
C TRP A 222 24.02 23.64 -10.50
N SER A 223 24.92 24.29 -9.75
CA SER A 223 25.11 24.02 -8.34
C SER A 223 23.86 24.35 -7.53
N GLY A 224 23.14 25.43 -7.90
CA GLY A 224 21.86 25.79 -7.30
C GLY A 224 20.79 24.70 -7.47
N TYR A 225 20.71 24.10 -8.66
CA TYR A 225 19.78 22.99 -8.91
C TYR A 225 20.13 21.74 -8.10
N ALA A 226 21.43 21.43 -8.02
CA ALA A 226 21.89 20.29 -7.22
C ALA A 226 21.61 20.46 -5.74
N ALA A 227 21.82 21.66 -5.19
CA ALA A 227 21.53 21.99 -3.79
C ALA A 227 20.03 21.97 -3.49
N ALA A 228 19.19 22.59 -4.35
CA ALA A 228 17.74 22.57 -4.16
C ALA A 228 17.18 21.14 -4.16
N LEU A 229 17.73 20.26 -5.00
CA LEU A 229 17.29 18.85 -5.01
C LEU A 229 17.80 18.08 -3.77
N GLU A 230 18.99 18.42 -3.26
CA GLU A 230 19.52 17.87 -2.01
C GLU A 230 18.63 18.19 -0.81
N ASP A 231 18.25 19.47 -0.67
CA ASP A 231 17.30 19.91 0.36
C ASP A 231 15.94 19.20 0.22
N ALA A 232 15.44 19.07 -1.01
CA ALA A 232 14.19 18.37 -1.28
C ALA A 232 14.24 16.88 -0.91
N ILE A 233 15.39 16.21 -1.09
CA ILE A 233 15.59 14.83 -0.68
C ILE A 233 15.47 14.70 0.85
N LEU A 234 16.13 15.59 1.60
CA LEU A 234 16.08 15.62 3.05
C LEU A 234 14.63 15.79 3.55
N GLU A 235 13.88 16.71 2.93
CA GLU A 235 12.46 16.92 3.25
C GLU A 235 11.61 15.69 2.97
N VAL A 236 11.79 15.01 1.84
CA VAL A 236 11.06 13.77 1.51
C VAL A 236 11.41 12.67 2.51
N GLU A 237 12.69 12.48 2.85
CA GLU A 237 13.13 11.49 3.85
C GLU A 237 12.51 11.79 5.22
N HIS A 238 12.52 13.05 5.66
CA HIS A 238 11.90 13.46 6.93
C HIS A 238 10.39 13.24 6.92
N ALA A 239 9.71 13.67 5.87
CA ALA A 239 8.26 13.60 5.78
C ALA A 239 7.75 12.15 5.75
N THR A 240 8.46 11.25 5.07
CA THR A 240 8.08 9.83 4.96
C THR A 240 8.28 9.05 6.25
N ASN A 241 9.14 9.48 7.18
CA ASN A 241 9.32 8.82 8.47
C ASN A 241 8.01 8.72 9.30
N GLY A 242 7.07 9.65 9.10
CA GLY A 242 5.76 9.59 9.73
C GLY A 242 4.94 8.36 9.35
N LEU A 243 5.16 7.81 8.14
CA LEU A 243 4.47 6.64 7.62
C LEU A 243 4.86 5.34 8.32
N LEU A 244 5.96 5.31 9.07
CA LEU A 244 6.37 4.16 9.86
C LEU A 244 5.42 3.84 11.03
N ARG A 245 4.50 4.74 11.37
CA ARG A 245 3.52 4.57 12.44
C ARG A 245 2.19 4.10 11.86
N LEU A 246 1.82 2.85 12.14
CA LEU A 246 0.68 2.16 11.57
C LEU A 246 -0.58 2.28 12.45
N ALA A 247 -1.75 2.36 11.84
CA ALA A 247 -3.04 2.35 12.55
C ALA A 247 -3.41 0.96 13.07
N MET A 248 -2.68 -0.08 12.65
CA MET A 248 -2.94 -1.48 12.95
C MET A 248 -3.16 -1.74 14.44
N GLY A 249 -4.21 -2.50 14.77
CA GLY A 249 -4.64 -2.83 16.12
C GLY A 249 -5.70 -1.89 16.69
N GLY A 250 -6.09 -0.82 15.98
CA GLY A 250 -7.20 0.04 16.39
C GLY A 250 -8.58 -0.58 16.14
N THR A 251 -8.65 -1.51 15.21
CA THR A 251 -9.89 -2.15 14.74
C THR A 251 -10.92 -1.13 14.22
N ALA A 252 -12.20 -1.23 14.62
CA ALA A 252 -13.27 -0.42 14.03
C ALA A 252 -13.13 1.09 14.34
N VAL A 253 -12.81 1.45 15.59
CA VAL A 253 -12.88 2.84 16.07
C VAL A 253 -11.66 3.30 16.89
N GLY A 254 -10.61 2.50 16.95
CA GLY A 254 -9.38 2.85 17.68
C GLY A 254 -9.22 2.18 19.04
N THR A 255 -10.24 1.47 19.54
CA THR A 255 -10.26 0.83 20.85
C THR A 255 -9.61 -0.55 20.88
N GLY A 256 -9.36 -1.16 19.72
CA GLY A 256 -8.87 -2.53 19.61
C GLY A 256 -9.91 -3.61 19.91
N LEU A 257 -11.19 -3.27 19.87
CA LEU A 257 -12.27 -4.24 20.11
C LEU A 257 -12.16 -5.45 19.16
N ASN A 258 -12.37 -6.66 19.69
CA ASN A 258 -12.24 -7.95 19.00
C ASN A 258 -10.81 -8.37 18.61
N SER A 259 -9.77 -7.64 19.02
CA SER A 259 -8.39 -8.05 18.89
C SER A 259 -7.78 -8.42 20.26
N PRO A 260 -6.78 -9.33 20.31
CA PRO A 260 -6.04 -9.60 21.55
C PRO A 260 -5.27 -8.35 22.04
N ALA A 261 -5.03 -8.27 23.34
CA ALA A 261 -4.12 -7.26 23.86
C ALA A 261 -2.74 -7.38 23.19
N GLY A 262 -2.16 -6.25 22.78
CA GLY A 262 -0.86 -6.23 22.09
C GLY A 262 -0.88 -6.65 20.61
N PHE A 263 -2.04 -7.00 20.05
CA PHE A 263 -2.14 -7.47 18.67
C PHE A 263 -1.50 -6.52 17.64
N GLY A 264 -1.77 -5.22 17.76
CA GLY A 264 -1.21 -4.23 16.86
C GLY A 264 0.32 -4.16 16.90
N ASP A 265 0.92 -4.27 18.09
CA ASP A 265 2.37 -4.29 18.27
C ASP A 265 3.01 -5.53 17.68
N GLU A 266 2.40 -6.70 17.91
CA GLU A 266 2.90 -7.96 17.36
C GLU A 266 2.81 -7.99 15.84
N VAL A 267 1.68 -7.54 15.27
CA VAL A 267 1.51 -7.44 13.80
C VAL A 267 2.53 -6.46 13.21
N ALA A 268 2.75 -5.30 13.81
CA ALA A 268 3.75 -4.33 13.34
C ALA A 268 5.18 -4.91 13.40
N LYS A 269 5.53 -5.68 14.44
CA LYS A 269 6.82 -6.39 14.54
C LYS A 269 6.98 -7.41 13.42
N VAL A 270 5.93 -8.17 13.11
CA VAL A 270 5.97 -9.13 11.99
C VAL A 270 6.12 -8.40 10.66
N ILE A 271 5.38 -7.30 10.43
CA ILE A 271 5.54 -6.47 9.23
C ILE A 271 6.98 -5.96 9.11
N THR A 272 7.59 -5.49 10.21
CA THR A 272 8.99 -5.08 10.25
C THR A 272 9.93 -6.21 9.81
N THR A 273 9.71 -7.42 10.31
CA THR A 273 10.51 -8.59 9.91
C THR A 273 10.33 -8.93 8.42
N LEU A 274 9.11 -8.85 7.90
CA LEU A 274 8.80 -9.19 6.51
C LEU A 274 9.31 -8.15 5.51
N THR A 275 9.29 -6.87 5.87
CA THR A 275 9.64 -5.75 4.98
C THR A 275 11.09 -5.28 5.14
N GLY A 276 11.72 -5.54 6.29
CA GLY A 276 13.02 -4.99 6.68
C GLY A 276 12.97 -3.51 7.11
N TYR A 277 11.78 -2.90 7.23
CA TYR A 277 11.61 -1.50 7.63
C TYR A 277 11.04 -1.40 9.05
N PRO A 278 11.43 -0.37 9.85
CA PRO A 278 11.10 -0.29 11.27
C PRO A 278 9.68 0.21 11.53
N PHE A 279 8.68 -0.46 10.98
CA PHE A 279 7.28 -0.16 11.23
C PHE A 279 6.92 -0.44 12.68
N LYS A 280 6.09 0.43 13.25
CA LYS A 280 5.53 0.25 14.59
C LYS A 280 4.08 0.70 14.62
N THR A 281 3.30 0.16 15.54
CA THR A 281 1.95 0.63 15.74
C THR A 281 1.95 2.06 16.31
N ALA A 282 0.98 2.88 15.90
CA ALA A 282 0.87 4.25 16.41
C ALA A 282 0.47 4.25 17.89
N ASP A 283 1.02 5.19 18.67
CA ASP A 283 0.72 5.32 20.09
C ASP A 283 -0.76 5.66 20.33
N ASN A 284 -1.33 6.51 19.46
CA ASN A 284 -2.75 6.85 19.47
C ASN A 284 -3.44 6.33 18.21
N LYS A 285 -4.30 5.32 18.37
CA LYS A 285 -5.05 4.69 17.27
C LYS A 285 -6.18 5.58 16.74
N PHE A 286 -6.78 6.39 17.61
CA PHE A 286 -7.85 7.31 17.23
C PHE A 286 -7.34 8.34 16.24
N ALA A 287 -6.19 8.96 16.53
CA ALA A 287 -5.53 9.88 15.58
C ALA A 287 -5.08 9.18 14.30
N ALA A 288 -4.54 7.95 14.40
CA ALA A 288 -4.02 7.22 13.25
C ALA A 288 -5.11 6.75 12.27
N GLN A 289 -6.35 6.59 12.75
CA GLN A 289 -7.51 6.23 11.93
C GLN A 289 -8.33 7.46 11.51
N GLY A 290 -8.34 8.50 12.34
CA GLY A 290 -9.19 9.67 12.13
C GLY A 290 -8.64 10.69 11.13
N THR A 291 -7.33 10.67 10.85
CA THR A 291 -6.68 11.62 9.95
C THR A 291 -5.68 10.95 9.01
N LEU A 292 -5.44 11.59 7.85
CA LEU A 292 -4.41 11.21 6.89
C LEU A 292 -3.19 12.14 6.92
N ASP A 293 -2.96 12.87 8.03
CA ASP A 293 -1.94 13.91 8.14
C ASP A 293 -0.54 13.44 7.76
N ARG A 294 -0.21 12.19 8.08
CA ARG A 294 1.10 11.62 7.72
C ARG A 294 1.25 11.37 6.22
N MET A 295 0.18 10.96 5.55
CA MET A 295 0.13 10.85 4.09
C MET A 295 0.21 12.23 3.43
N VAL A 296 -0.55 13.20 3.95
CA VAL A 296 -0.52 14.60 3.48
C VAL A 296 0.87 15.19 3.63
N ARG A 297 1.55 14.97 4.76
CA ARG A 297 2.94 15.41 4.97
C ARG A 297 3.90 14.78 3.97
N ALA A 298 3.82 13.46 3.75
CA ALA A 298 4.65 12.77 2.77
C ALA A 298 4.42 13.32 1.35
N HIS A 299 3.16 13.55 0.98
CA HIS A 299 2.79 14.17 -0.30
C HIS A 299 3.33 15.61 -0.40
N ALA A 300 3.26 16.41 0.66
CA ALA A 300 3.80 17.78 0.67
C ALA A 300 5.32 17.79 0.44
N GLY A 301 6.08 16.87 1.04
CA GLY A 301 7.50 16.69 0.76
C GLY A 301 7.76 16.41 -0.72
N LEU A 302 7.02 15.48 -1.32
CA LEU A 302 7.12 15.18 -2.76
C LEU A 302 6.73 16.39 -3.63
N LYS A 303 5.69 17.13 -3.23
CA LYS A 303 5.28 18.36 -3.94
C LYS A 303 6.37 19.43 -3.91
N THR A 304 7.07 19.58 -2.79
CA THR A 304 8.22 20.51 -2.68
C THR A 304 9.38 20.08 -3.58
N ALA A 305 9.58 18.77 -3.76
CA ALA A 305 10.61 18.24 -4.64
C ALA A 305 10.30 18.39 -6.14
N ALA A 306 9.04 18.50 -6.54
CA ALA A 306 8.63 18.58 -7.94
C ALA A 306 9.22 19.80 -8.68
N PRO A 307 9.18 21.05 -8.17
CA PRO A 307 9.79 22.19 -8.81
C PRO A 307 11.31 22.09 -8.95
N ALA A 308 12.00 21.50 -7.97
CA ALA A 308 13.45 21.26 -8.06
C ALA A 308 13.79 20.31 -9.24
N ASN A 309 12.92 19.39 -9.58
CA ASN A 309 13.07 18.52 -10.75
C ASN A 309 12.72 19.23 -12.07
N GLU A 310 11.75 20.15 -12.08
CA GLU A 310 11.34 20.91 -13.27
C GLU A 310 12.41 21.92 -13.69
N VAL A 311 13.10 22.56 -12.75
CA VAL A 311 14.17 23.51 -13.02
C VAL A 311 15.30 22.86 -13.80
N GLY A 312 15.65 21.61 -13.48
CA GLY A 312 16.62 20.83 -14.24
C GLY A 312 16.19 20.48 -15.67
N ARG A 313 14.88 20.50 -15.97
CA ARG A 313 14.32 20.29 -17.32
C ARG A 313 14.25 21.57 -18.16
N ALA A 314 13.99 22.70 -17.54
CA ALA A 314 13.68 23.95 -18.25
C ALA A 314 14.92 24.73 -18.69
N GLY A 315 16.13 24.40 -18.22
CA GLY A 315 17.38 25.06 -18.63
C GLY A 315 17.41 26.59 -18.45
N SER A 316 16.51 27.16 -17.65
CA SER A 316 16.46 28.59 -17.35
C SER A 316 15.73 28.88 -16.05
N PRO A 317 16.32 29.63 -15.11
CA PRO A 317 15.68 30.03 -13.88
C PRO A 317 14.80 31.25 -14.11
N THR A 318 13.76 31.13 -14.90
CA THR A 318 12.70 32.11 -14.88
C THR A 318 11.56 31.60 -13.98
N ARG A 319 11.64 31.87 -12.68
CA ARG A 319 10.45 32.06 -11.90
C ARG A 319 9.76 33.35 -12.39
N ALA A 320 9.21 33.30 -13.58
CA ALA A 320 8.13 34.22 -13.91
C ALA A 320 6.96 33.80 -13.01
N SER A 321 6.57 34.71 -12.12
CA SER A 321 5.32 34.65 -11.39
C SER A 321 4.20 34.25 -12.35
N ARG A 322 3.61 33.05 -12.14
CA ARG A 322 2.29 32.79 -12.72
C ARG A 322 1.34 33.75 -12.00
N PRO A 323 0.55 34.56 -12.69
CA PRO A 323 -0.54 35.27 -12.06
C PRO A 323 -1.52 34.26 -11.47
N THR A 324 -2.01 34.59 -10.28
CA THR A 324 -3.00 33.85 -9.49
C THR A 324 -4.28 33.63 -10.25
#